data_3028d944ed710a79863d407c158cd152
#
_entry.id   3028d944ed710a79863d407c158cd152
#
_cell.length_a   1.000
_cell.length_b   1.000
_cell.length_c   1.000
_cell.angle_alpha   90.00
_cell.angle_beta   90.00
_cell.angle_gamma   90.00
#
_symmetry.space_group_name_H-M   'P 1'
#
loop_
_entity.id
_entity.type
_entity.pdbx_description
1 polymer ?
#
loop_
_entity_poly.entity_id
_entity_poly.type
_entity_poly.pdbx_seq_one_letter_code
_entity_poly.pdbx_strand_id
1 'polypeptide(L)'
;QAHASGWHTACVKRFFGTNKIPEIDIDKARLDRIIKENVGRGFTIPGVQKKLSLHLHSEKGQHRLTIVDYPTGYILKPQVEEFEALPEAEHLVMCMAASVGISTVPNALIKDGNKLAYITKRIDRIFTNEKAGRLGMEMLGMEDFCQLDLRLTQDKYKGSYERCAKIIDRYSSRKGFDMTELFMRLVFSFVVGNSDMHLKNFSLIETSSGSSQYMLSP
;
A
#
# COMPACT_ATOMS: atom_id res chain seq x y z
N GLN A 1 21.13 13.64 -11.40
CA GLN A 1 22.09 12.76 -10.71
C GLN A 1 21.41 12.12 -9.52
N ALA A 2 21.66 10.83 -9.27
CA ALA A 2 21.15 10.14 -8.09
C ALA A 2 21.98 10.54 -6.87
N HIS A 3 21.32 10.71 -5.71
CA HIS A 3 22.02 10.88 -4.43
C HIS A 3 22.74 9.58 -4.02
N ALA A 4 23.65 9.64 -3.04
CA ALA A 4 24.28 8.46 -2.44
C ALA A 4 23.28 7.44 -1.87
N SER A 5 22.02 7.85 -1.72
CA SER A 5 20.87 7.01 -1.32
C SER A 5 20.26 6.17 -2.45
N GLY A 6 20.71 6.34 -3.72
CA GLY A 6 20.09 5.73 -4.90
C GLY A 6 18.86 6.45 -5.45
N TRP A 7 18.40 7.53 -4.82
CA TRP A 7 17.22 8.29 -5.26
C TRP A 7 17.60 9.54 -6.06
N HIS A 8 16.83 9.87 -7.10
CA HIS A 8 16.89 11.17 -7.76
C HIS A 8 16.07 12.21 -6.98
N THR A 9 16.53 13.45 -6.91
CA THR A 9 15.81 14.55 -6.22
C THR A 9 14.37 14.70 -6.71
N ALA A 10 14.15 14.58 -8.03
CA ALA A 10 12.81 14.63 -8.61
C ALA A 10 11.91 13.48 -8.13
N CYS A 11 12.46 12.28 -7.94
CA CYS A 11 11.73 11.13 -7.41
C CYS A 11 11.36 11.34 -5.95
N VAL A 12 12.28 11.85 -5.12
CA VAL A 12 12.03 12.21 -3.72
C VAL A 12 10.89 13.20 -3.63
N LYS A 13 10.95 14.29 -4.41
CA LYS A 13 9.91 15.32 -4.42
C LYS A 13 8.56 14.76 -4.86
N ARG A 14 8.52 13.92 -5.90
CA ARG A 14 7.28 13.30 -6.38
C ARG A 14 6.70 12.32 -5.37
N PHE A 15 7.55 11.54 -4.70
CA PHE A 15 7.09 10.49 -3.78
C PHE A 15 6.76 11.04 -2.39
N PHE A 16 7.62 11.86 -1.79
CA PHE A 16 7.44 12.38 -0.44
C PHE A 16 6.93 13.82 -0.37
N GLY A 17 6.99 14.58 -1.47
CA GLY A 17 6.71 16.03 -1.46
C GLY A 17 7.85 16.86 -0.84
N THR A 18 8.99 16.25 -0.51
CA THR A 18 10.13 16.85 0.17
C THR A 18 11.36 16.91 -0.73
N ASN A 19 12.37 17.71 -0.36
CA ASN A 19 13.62 17.79 -1.11
C ASN A 19 14.68 16.76 -0.65
N LYS A 20 14.44 16.12 0.50
CA LYS A 20 15.31 15.11 1.10
C LYS A 20 14.50 13.87 1.42
N ILE A 21 15.14 12.71 1.37
CA ILE A 21 14.52 11.45 1.81
C ILE A 21 14.27 11.55 3.31
N PRO A 22 13.04 11.26 3.78
CA PRO A 22 12.74 11.24 5.21
C PRO A 22 13.52 10.14 5.92
N GLU A 23 13.99 10.41 7.12
CA GLU A 23 14.55 9.39 8.01
C GLU A 23 13.43 8.52 8.57
N ILE A 24 13.69 7.22 8.70
CA ILE A 24 12.79 6.30 9.39
C ILE A 24 13.06 6.43 10.88
N ASP A 25 12.14 7.07 11.60
CA ASP A 25 12.20 7.27 13.05
C ASP A 25 11.14 6.39 13.72
N ILE A 26 11.48 5.12 13.94
CA ILE A 26 10.63 4.14 14.59
C ILE A 26 11.23 3.78 15.94
N ASP A 27 10.57 4.22 17.00
CA ASP A 27 10.88 3.78 18.36
C ASP A 27 10.64 2.26 18.48
N LYS A 28 11.74 1.51 18.66
CA LYS A 28 11.70 0.05 18.80
C LYS A 28 10.79 -0.41 19.94
N ALA A 29 10.77 0.29 21.07
CA ALA A 29 9.91 -0.05 22.19
C ALA A 29 8.43 0.13 21.85
N ARG A 30 8.11 1.16 21.05
CA ARG A 30 6.75 1.40 20.53
C ARG A 30 6.35 0.35 19.50
N LEU A 31 7.29 -0.04 18.64
CA LEU A 31 7.09 -1.12 17.66
C LEU A 31 6.79 -2.45 18.34
N ASP A 32 7.57 -2.83 19.35
CA ASP A 32 7.36 -4.06 20.12
C ASP A 32 6.02 -4.06 20.87
N ARG A 33 5.58 -2.90 21.35
CA ARG A 33 4.26 -2.74 21.97
C ARG A 33 3.14 -2.96 20.96
N ILE A 34 3.20 -2.32 19.80
CA ILE A 34 2.22 -2.48 18.72
C ILE A 34 2.16 -3.93 18.25
N ILE A 35 3.31 -4.60 18.12
CA ILE A 35 3.38 -6.02 17.77
C ILE A 35 2.69 -6.85 18.84
N LYS A 36 2.98 -6.64 20.13
CA LYS A 36 2.37 -7.36 21.24
C LYS A 36 0.86 -7.16 21.34
N GLU A 37 0.38 -5.92 21.17
CA GLU A 37 -1.04 -5.59 21.19
C GLU A 37 -1.79 -6.25 20.02
N ASN A 38 -1.20 -6.32 18.83
CA ASN A 38 -1.78 -7.00 17.68
C ASN A 38 -1.78 -8.53 17.84
N VAL A 39 -0.73 -9.12 18.46
CA VAL A 39 -0.70 -10.54 18.84
C VAL A 39 -1.82 -10.87 19.82
N GLY A 40 -1.98 -10.02 20.86
CA GLY A 40 -3.04 -10.21 21.88
C GLY A 40 -4.47 -10.12 21.35
N ARG A 41 -4.67 -9.48 20.19
CA ARG A 41 -5.97 -9.37 19.50
C ARG A 41 -6.21 -10.44 18.45
N GLY A 42 -5.36 -11.46 18.34
CA GLY A 42 -5.51 -12.57 17.38
C GLY A 42 -5.26 -12.18 15.92
N PHE A 43 -4.59 -11.05 15.67
CA PHE A 43 -4.30 -10.55 14.32
C PHE A 43 -2.96 -11.01 13.74
N THR A 44 -2.20 -11.84 14.44
CA THR A 44 -0.99 -12.46 13.90
C THR A 44 -1.32 -13.82 13.31
N ILE A 45 -1.51 -13.84 12.01
CA ILE A 45 -1.41 -15.08 11.25
C ILE A 45 0.10 -15.33 11.07
N PRO A 46 0.65 -16.50 11.47
CA PRO A 46 2.02 -16.85 11.17
C PRO A 46 2.27 -16.74 9.65
N GLY A 47 3.34 -16.08 9.24
CA GLY A 47 3.69 -15.89 7.83
C GLY A 47 3.18 -14.61 7.20
N VAL A 48 2.45 -13.74 7.89
CA VAL A 48 2.06 -12.42 7.36
C VAL A 48 3.23 -11.45 7.55
N GLN A 49 3.70 -10.88 6.43
CA GLN A 49 4.73 -9.84 6.42
C GLN A 49 4.35 -8.69 7.35
N LYS A 50 5.27 -8.29 8.23
CA LYS A 50 5.12 -7.11 9.09
C LYS A 50 4.93 -5.88 8.22
N LYS A 51 3.89 -5.09 8.49
CA LYS A 51 3.62 -3.81 7.80
C LYS A 51 3.35 -2.73 8.83
N LEU A 52 3.93 -1.56 8.61
CA LEU A 52 3.83 -0.41 9.49
C LEU A 52 3.17 0.75 8.74
N SER A 53 2.16 1.33 9.35
CA SER A 53 1.57 2.57 8.83
C SER A 53 2.35 3.76 9.35
N LEU A 54 2.87 4.62 8.46
CA LEU A 54 3.74 5.74 8.80
C LEU A 54 3.14 7.07 8.38
N HIS A 55 3.39 8.08 9.21
CA HIS A 55 3.11 9.48 8.93
C HIS A 55 4.42 10.21 8.58
N LEU A 56 4.37 11.07 7.56
CA LEU A 56 5.47 11.96 7.23
C LEU A 56 5.35 13.23 8.08
N HIS A 57 6.21 13.37 9.06
CA HIS A 57 6.37 14.58 9.85
C HIS A 57 7.45 15.48 9.24
N SER A 58 7.13 16.75 9.06
CA SER A 58 8.06 17.75 8.51
C SER A 58 8.12 18.96 9.41
N GLU A 59 9.29 19.23 9.99
CA GLU A 59 9.53 20.39 10.85
C GLU A 59 10.90 21.00 10.54
N LYS A 60 10.94 22.31 10.30
CA LYS A 60 12.20 23.09 10.08
C LYS A 60 13.17 22.47 9.06
N GLY A 61 12.62 21.84 7.99
CA GLY A 61 13.42 21.22 6.93
C GLY A 61 13.99 19.82 7.28
N GLN A 62 13.61 19.27 8.44
CA GLN A 62 13.79 17.87 8.78
C GLN A 62 12.53 17.09 8.43
N HIS A 63 12.68 15.91 7.84
CA HIS A 63 11.58 15.05 7.42
C HIS A 63 11.78 13.67 8.02
N ARG A 64 10.76 13.16 8.73
CA ARG A 64 10.80 11.86 9.40
C ARG A 64 9.53 11.06 9.11
N LEU A 65 9.70 9.77 8.90
CA LEU A 65 8.60 8.81 8.85
C LEU A 65 8.44 8.19 10.23
N THR A 66 7.31 8.47 10.87
CA THR A 66 7.06 8.05 12.27
C THR A 66 5.77 7.26 12.39
N ILE A 67 5.69 6.42 13.42
CA ILE A 67 4.46 5.74 13.81
C ILE A 67 3.68 6.70 14.72
N VAL A 68 2.49 7.09 14.31
CA VAL A 68 1.59 7.95 15.10
C VAL A 68 0.18 7.37 15.09
N ASP A 69 -0.60 7.71 16.12
CA ASP A 69 -2.04 7.39 16.20
C ASP A 69 -2.86 8.35 15.32
N TYR A 70 -2.34 8.66 14.14
CA TYR A 70 -2.90 9.63 13.20
C TYR A 70 -3.07 8.97 11.82
N PRO A 71 -3.93 9.51 10.99
CA PRO A 71 -4.06 9.00 9.64
C PRO A 71 -2.72 9.05 8.90
N THR A 72 -2.24 7.89 8.52
CA THR A 72 -0.91 7.72 7.93
C THR A 72 -0.97 7.71 6.41
N GLY A 73 0.02 8.30 5.74
CA GLY A 73 0.10 8.38 4.28
C GLY A 73 0.93 7.29 3.62
N TYR A 74 1.64 6.48 4.41
CA TYR A 74 2.59 5.49 3.90
C TYR A 74 2.43 4.15 4.62
N ILE A 75 2.76 3.07 3.90
CA ILE A 75 2.91 1.72 4.44
C ILE A 75 4.34 1.30 4.19
N LEU A 76 5.04 0.89 5.27
CA LEU A 76 6.39 0.34 5.22
C LEU A 76 6.33 -1.16 5.50
N LYS A 77 7.03 -1.93 4.69
CA LYS A 77 7.24 -3.36 4.88
C LYS A 77 8.74 -3.61 5.02
N PRO A 78 9.24 -3.81 6.25
CA PRO A 78 10.65 -4.05 6.50
C PRO A 78 11.06 -5.44 6.03
N GLN A 79 12.37 -5.64 5.88
CA GLN A 79 12.96 -6.97 5.68
C GLN A 79 12.62 -7.89 6.84
N VAL A 80 12.23 -9.11 6.54
CA VAL A 80 11.99 -10.19 7.51
C VAL A 80 13.08 -11.25 7.39
N GLU A 81 13.31 -12.03 8.44
CA GLU A 81 14.38 -13.02 8.44
C GLU A 81 14.02 -14.28 7.63
N GLU A 82 12.73 -14.59 7.56
CA GLU A 82 12.22 -15.78 6.89
C GLU A 82 12.38 -15.77 5.36
N PHE A 83 12.44 -14.57 4.77
CA PHE A 83 12.53 -14.39 3.31
C PHE A 83 13.59 -13.35 2.97
N GLU A 84 14.69 -13.80 2.38
CA GLU A 84 15.77 -12.92 1.93
C GLU A 84 15.29 -12.03 0.77
N ALA A 85 15.69 -10.74 0.79
CA ALA A 85 15.42 -9.74 -0.25
C ALA A 85 13.93 -9.57 -0.60
N LEU A 86 13.01 -9.81 0.37
CA LEU A 86 11.58 -9.70 0.14
C LEU A 86 11.12 -8.28 -0.27
N PRO A 87 11.63 -7.18 0.34
CA PRO A 87 11.33 -5.83 -0.11
C PRO A 87 11.75 -5.55 -1.55
N GLU A 88 12.93 -6.03 -1.95
CA GLU A 88 13.46 -5.88 -3.31
C GLU A 88 12.63 -6.67 -4.31
N ALA A 89 12.25 -7.90 -3.97
CA ALA A 89 11.39 -8.73 -4.80
C ALA A 89 10.00 -8.09 -5.00
N GLU A 90 9.40 -7.55 -3.93
CA GLU A 90 8.12 -6.85 -4.03
C GLU A 90 8.22 -5.62 -4.94
N HIS A 91 9.26 -4.80 -4.74
CA HIS A 91 9.49 -3.63 -5.59
C HIS A 91 9.73 -4.01 -7.06
N LEU A 92 10.51 -5.04 -7.33
CA LEU A 92 10.77 -5.54 -8.68
C LEU A 92 9.46 -5.96 -9.37
N VAL A 93 8.64 -6.76 -8.70
CA VAL A 93 7.35 -7.22 -9.23
C VAL A 93 6.42 -6.04 -9.52
N MET A 94 6.38 -5.03 -8.66
CA MET A 94 5.59 -3.81 -8.90
C MET A 94 6.12 -3.01 -10.10
N CYS A 95 7.43 -2.93 -10.30
CA CYS A 95 8.03 -2.31 -11.49
C CYS A 95 7.70 -3.10 -12.76
N MET A 96 7.74 -4.43 -12.73
CA MET A 96 7.35 -5.30 -13.84
C MET A 96 5.87 -5.09 -14.18
N ALA A 97 4.97 -5.07 -13.19
CA ALA A 97 3.55 -4.82 -13.38
C ALA A 97 3.30 -3.46 -14.08
N ALA A 98 3.95 -2.40 -13.59
CA ALA A 98 3.86 -1.08 -14.21
C ALA A 98 4.39 -1.07 -15.65
N SER A 99 5.45 -1.82 -15.97
CA SER A 99 6.05 -1.88 -17.31
C SER A 99 5.15 -2.55 -18.35
N VAL A 100 4.23 -3.42 -17.92
CA VAL A 100 3.23 -4.06 -18.79
C VAL A 100 1.87 -3.34 -18.77
N GLY A 101 1.80 -2.13 -18.18
CA GLY A 101 0.61 -1.29 -18.19
C GLY A 101 -0.41 -1.57 -17.10
N ILE A 102 -0.09 -2.42 -16.11
CA ILE A 102 -0.94 -2.63 -14.92
C ILE A 102 -0.82 -1.40 -14.01
N SER A 103 -1.94 -0.88 -13.56
CA SER A 103 -1.99 0.22 -12.60
C SER A 103 -1.39 -0.21 -11.27
N THR A 104 -0.39 0.54 -10.78
CA THR A 104 0.29 0.25 -9.52
C THR A 104 0.29 1.46 -8.60
N VAL A 105 0.28 1.21 -7.29
CA VAL A 105 0.47 2.26 -6.29
C VAL A 105 1.91 2.80 -6.35
N PRO A 106 2.15 4.10 -6.07
CA PRO A 106 3.50 4.62 -5.94
C PRO A 106 4.26 3.85 -4.86
N ASN A 107 5.39 3.27 -5.23
CA ASN A 107 6.20 2.44 -4.34
C ASN A 107 7.70 2.66 -4.58
N ALA A 108 8.52 2.27 -3.63
CA ALA A 108 9.96 2.41 -3.69
C ALA A 108 10.67 1.55 -2.63
N LEU A 109 12.01 1.53 -2.70
CA LEU A 109 12.88 1.01 -1.65
C LEU A 109 13.46 2.16 -0.83
N ILE A 110 13.50 2.02 0.48
CA ILE A 110 14.11 2.97 1.41
C ILE A 110 15.06 2.22 2.36
N LYS A 111 16.12 2.89 2.78
CA LYS A 111 17.05 2.31 3.77
C LYS A 111 16.41 2.28 5.16
N ASP A 112 16.49 1.13 5.81
CA ASP A 112 16.14 0.89 7.21
C ASP A 112 17.38 0.28 7.91
N GLY A 113 18.21 1.15 8.46
CA GLY A 113 19.55 0.77 8.90
C GLY A 113 20.41 0.26 7.74
N ASN A 114 20.92 -0.97 7.86
CA ASN A 114 21.73 -1.64 6.83
C ASN A 114 20.91 -2.48 5.84
N LYS A 115 19.58 -2.55 6.02
CA LYS A 115 18.67 -3.32 5.17
C LYS A 115 17.85 -2.38 4.31
N LEU A 116 17.15 -2.94 3.32
CA LEU A 116 16.13 -2.23 2.56
C LEU A 116 14.75 -2.57 3.12
N ALA A 117 13.82 -1.62 3.00
CA ALA A 117 12.41 -1.80 3.25
C ALA A 117 11.62 -1.34 2.03
N TYR A 118 10.54 -2.02 1.73
CA TYR A 118 9.58 -1.59 0.72
C TYR A 118 8.65 -0.54 1.34
N ILE A 119 8.46 0.57 0.63
CA ILE A 119 7.54 1.63 1.04
C ILE A 119 6.55 1.94 -0.06
N THR A 120 5.29 2.08 0.30
CA THR A 120 4.24 2.48 -0.63
C THR A 120 3.40 3.62 -0.07
N LYS A 121 2.91 4.47 -0.98
CA LYS A 121 1.94 5.53 -0.67
C LYS A 121 0.55 4.93 -0.51
N ARG A 122 -0.20 5.37 0.48
CA ARG A 122 -1.63 5.08 0.57
C ARG A 122 -2.39 5.92 -0.45
N ILE A 123 -3.14 5.26 -1.30
CA ILE A 123 -3.95 5.89 -2.35
C ILE A 123 -5.34 6.31 -1.84
N ASP A 124 -5.78 5.74 -0.73
CA ASP A 124 -7.02 6.09 -0.05
C ASP A 124 -6.89 7.34 0.84
N ARG A 125 -5.76 8.08 0.73
CA ARG A 125 -5.48 9.31 1.47
C ARG A 125 -5.09 10.42 0.51
N ILE A 126 -5.90 11.47 0.44
CA ILE A 126 -5.63 12.68 -0.34
C ILE A 126 -5.17 13.76 0.62
N PHE A 127 -3.92 14.16 0.49
CA PHE A 127 -3.41 15.30 1.25
C PHE A 127 -3.81 16.59 0.55
N THR A 128 -4.59 17.43 1.21
CA THR A 128 -5.00 18.75 0.74
C THR A 128 -4.06 19.82 1.30
N ASN A 129 -3.89 20.91 0.55
CA ASN A 129 -3.06 22.03 0.98
C ASN A 129 -3.54 22.60 2.32
N GLU A 130 -2.59 23.03 3.14
CA GLU A 130 -2.83 23.59 4.47
C GLU A 130 -3.91 24.69 4.44
N LYS A 131 -5.02 24.46 5.10
CA LYS A 131 -5.88 25.53 5.60
C LYS A 131 -5.56 25.74 7.08
N ALA A 132 -5.15 26.93 7.45
CA ALA A 132 -4.83 27.33 8.84
C ALA A 132 -3.68 26.54 9.51
N GLY A 133 -2.58 26.22 8.78
CA GLY A 133 -1.38 25.60 9.34
C GLY A 133 -1.54 24.12 9.70
N ARG A 134 -2.59 23.45 9.20
CA ARG A 134 -2.78 21.99 9.34
C ARG A 134 -2.94 21.36 7.96
N LEU A 135 -2.15 20.34 7.66
CA LEU A 135 -2.36 19.48 6.49
C LEU A 135 -3.76 18.88 6.60
N GLY A 136 -4.65 19.28 5.70
CA GLY A 136 -5.93 18.61 5.52
C GLY A 136 -5.70 17.24 4.90
N MET A 137 -6.47 16.24 5.32
CA MET A 137 -6.47 14.93 4.70
C MET A 137 -7.90 14.45 4.50
N GLU A 138 -8.21 14.08 3.28
CA GLU A 138 -9.45 13.43 2.93
C GLU A 138 -9.20 11.93 2.78
N MET A 139 -10.18 11.13 3.18
CA MET A 139 -10.14 9.67 3.04
C MET A 139 -11.13 9.27 1.93
N LEU A 140 -10.64 8.46 0.99
CA LEU A 140 -11.50 7.79 0.01
C LEU A 140 -12.07 6.52 0.62
N GLY A 141 -13.34 6.27 0.38
CA GLY A 141 -13.97 4.99 0.70
C GLY A 141 -13.27 3.88 -0.10
N MET A 142 -12.88 2.81 0.59
CA MET A 142 -12.21 1.67 -0.02
C MET A 142 -12.64 0.39 0.69
N GLU A 143 -13.13 -0.58 -0.09
CA GLU A 143 -13.53 -1.88 0.44
C GLU A 143 -12.93 -3.02 -0.37
N ASP A 144 -12.41 -4.03 0.32
CA ASP A 144 -11.90 -5.23 -0.34
C ASP A 144 -13.03 -6.16 -0.82
N PHE A 145 -12.72 -7.02 -1.79
CA PHE A 145 -13.73 -7.91 -2.39
C PHE A 145 -14.28 -8.94 -1.40
N CYS A 146 -13.57 -9.25 -0.32
CA CYS A 146 -14.08 -10.08 0.75
C CYS A 146 -15.24 -9.37 1.49
N GLN A 147 -15.10 -8.05 1.76
CA GLN A 147 -16.14 -7.22 2.35
C GLN A 147 -17.33 -7.06 1.39
N LEU A 148 -17.07 -6.72 0.13
CA LEU A 148 -18.11 -6.56 -0.90
C LEU A 148 -18.88 -7.85 -1.19
N ASP A 149 -18.26 -9.01 -0.94
CA ASP A 149 -18.88 -10.34 -1.04
C ASP A 149 -19.52 -10.80 0.29
N LEU A 150 -19.58 -9.92 1.29
CA LEU A 150 -20.12 -10.18 2.62
C LEU A 150 -19.49 -11.41 3.31
N ARG A 151 -18.18 -11.58 3.13
CA ARG A 151 -17.40 -12.68 3.69
C ARG A 151 -16.53 -12.22 4.84
N LEU A 152 -16.31 -13.11 5.79
CA LEU A 152 -15.34 -12.89 6.85
C LEU A 152 -13.90 -13.08 6.34
N THR A 153 -12.93 -12.48 7.03
CA THR A 153 -11.50 -12.57 6.67
C THR A 153 -11.00 -14.01 6.57
N GLN A 154 -11.51 -14.93 7.39
CA GLN A 154 -11.17 -16.35 7.35
C GLN A 154 -11.60 -17.06 6.05
N ASP A 155 -12.56 -16.47 5.33
CA ASP A 155 -13.10 -17.02 4.08
C ASP A 155 -12.45 -16.39 2.83
N LYS A 156 -11.40 -15.61 2.98
CA LYS A 156 -10.75 -14.86 1.89
C LYS A 156 -10.32 -15.73 0.69
N TYR A 157 -10.00 -17.00 0.93
CA TYR A 157 -9.61 -17.97 -0.10
C TYR A 157 -10.80 -18.75 -0.71
N LYS A 158 -12.00 -18.60 -0.18
CA LYS A 158 -13.21 -19.31 -0.68
C LYS A 158 -13.88 -18.61 -1.86
N GLY A 159 -13.22 -17.68 -2.50
CA GLY A 159 -13.70 -16.98 -3.68
C GLY A 159 -13.20 -17.59 -4.99
N SER A 160 -13.74 -17.09 -6.11
CA SER A 160 -13.21 -17.35 -7.44
C SER A 160 -12.99 -16.05 -8.20
N TYR A 161 -12.23 -16.11 -9.29
CA TYR A 161 -11.98 -14.93 -10.12
C TYR A 161 -13.24 -14.47 -10.88
N GLU A 162 -14.15 -15.39 -11.22
CA GLU A 162 -15.48 -15.06 -11.75
C GLU A 162 -16.30 -14.27 -10.73
N ARG A 163 -16.11 -14.55 -9.44
CA ARG A 163 -16.76 -13.79 -8.37
C ARG A 163 -16.17 -12.39 -8.26
N CYS A 164 -14.86 -12.22 -8.41
CA CYS A 164 -14.24 -10.92 -8.53
C CYS A 164 -14.82 -10.12 -9.71
N ALA A 165 -15.00 -10.75 -10.86
CA ALA A 165 -15.63 -10.15 -12.02
C ALA A 165 -17.07 -9.70 -11.75
N LYS A 166 -17.89 -10.52 -11.07
CA LYS A 166 -19.25 -10.16 -10.66
C LYS A 166 -19.31 -8.96 -9.70
N ILE A 167 -18.33 -8.84 -8.80
CA ILE A 167 -18.20 -7.68 -7.90
C ILE A 167 -17.93 -6.41 -8.72
N ILE A 168 -16.99 -6.47 -9.65
CA ILE A 168 -16.70 -5.35 -10.56
C ILE A 168 -17.95 -4.99 -11.38
N ASP A 169 -18.62 -5.97 -11.98
CA ASP A 169 -19.84 -5.70 -12.75
C ASP A 169 -20.95 -5.05 -11.91
N ARG A 170 -21.04 -5.41 -10.64
CA ARG A 170 -22.07 -4.87 -9.75
C ARG A 170 -21.76 -3.47 -9.25
N TYR A 171 -20.50 -3.17 -8.90
CA TYR A 171 -20.17 -2.00 -8.11
C TYR A 171 -19.23 -1.00 -8.82
N SER A 172 -18.47 -1.41 -9.86
CA SER A 172 -17.60 -0.48 -10.56
C SER A 172 -18.38 0.45 -11.49
N SER A 173 -17.96 1.71 -11.51
CA SER A 173 -18.41 2.72 -12.46
C SER A 173 -17.72 2.62 -13.83
N ARG A 174 -16.63 1.82 -13.92
CA ARG A 174 -15.81 1.63 -15.13
C ARG A 174 -15.69 0.16 -15.51
N LYS A 175 -16.78 -0.57 -15.47
CA LYS A 175 -16.86 -2.03 -15.56
C LYS A 175 -15.94 -2.65 -16.60
N GLY A 176 -16.03 -2.22 -17.86
CA GLY A 176 -15.23 -2.80 -18.95
C GLY A 176 -13.72 -2.59 -18.75
N PHE A 177 -13.31 -1.42 -18.29
CA PHE A 177 -11.92 -1.11 -18.01
C PHE A 177 -11.39 -1.93 -16.82
N ASP A 178 -12.14 -1.95 -15.73
CA ASP A 178 -11.76 -2.66 -14.52
C ASP A 178 -11.78 -4.19 -14.69
N MET A 179 -12.63 -4.71 -15.59
CA MET A 179 -12.61 -6.12 -16.00
C MET A 179 -11.32 -6.49 -16.73
N THR A 180 -10.90 -5.63 -17.68
CA THR A 180 -9.65 -5.82 -18.41
C THR A 180 -8.45 -5.75 -17.46
N GLU A 181 -8.46 -4.79 -16.56
CA GLU A 181 -7.42 -4.63 -15.54
C GLU A 181 -7.36 -5.87 -14.60
N LEU A 182 -8.51 -6.39 -14.15
CA LEU A 182 -8.56 -7.63 -13.37
C LEU A 182 -7.93 -8.79 -14.14
N PHE A 183 -8.32 -8.98 -15.41
CA PHE A 183 -7.78 -10.06 -16.24
C PHE A 183 -6.25 -9.95 -16.40
N MET A 184 -5.74 -8.75 -16.69
CA MET A 184 -4.30 -8.50 -16.81
C MET A 184 -3.56 -8.85 -15.52
N ARG A 185 -4.10 -8.47 -14.34
CA ARG A 185 -3.51 -8.79 -13.04
C ARG A 185 -3.49 -10.29 -12.77
N LEU A 186 -4.53 -11.01 -13.13
CA LEU A 186 -4.59 -12.47 -12.96
C LEU A 186 -3.53 -13.17 -13.84
N VAL A 187 -3.43 -12.80 -15.11
CA VAL A 187 -2.40 -13.33 -16.02
C VAL A 187 -1.00 -13.00 -15.51
N PHE A 188 -0.77 -11.74 -15.13
CA PHE A 188 0.52 -11.29 -14.59
C PHE A 188 0.89 -12.06 -13.32
N SER A 189 -0.05 -12.22 -12.38
CA SER A 189 0.18 -12.97 -11.14
C SER A 189 0.55 -14.43 -11.40
N PHE A 190 -0.08 -15.06 -12.40
CA PHE A 190 0.29 -16.40 -12.83
C PHE A 190 1.72 -16.44 -13.39
N VAL A 191 2.09 -15.49 -14.26
CA VAL A 191 3.41 -15.42 -14.87
C VAL A 191 4.53 -15.21 -13.86
N VAL A 192 4.31 -14.35 -12.84
CA VAL A 192 5.32 -14.09 -11.79
C VAL A 192 5.27 -15.09 -10.63
N GLY A 193 4.40 -16.10 -10.68
CA GLY A 193 4.27 -17.14 -9.65
C GLY A 193 3.65 -16.66 -8.34
N ASN A 194 2.84 -15.59 -8.36
CA ASN A 194 2.13 -15.13 -7.18
C ASN A 194 0.93 -16.04 -6.88
N SER A 195 1.07 -16.92 -5.91
CA SER A 195 0.03 -17.86 -5.48
C SER A 195 -0.89 -17.34 -4.36
N ASP A 196 -0.59 -16.18 -3.78
CA ASP A 196 -1.38 -15.60 -2.68
C ASP A 196 -2.49 -14.65 -3.17
N MET A 197 -3.12 -14.97 -4.30
CA MET A 197 -4.21 -14.18 -4.85
C MET A 197 -5.55 -14.60 -4.23
N HIS A 198 -6.09 -13.73 -3.37
CA HIS A 198 -7.36 -13.95 -2.68
C HIS A 198 -8.23 -12.68 -2.68
N LEU A 199 -9.50 -12.78 -2.25
CA LEU A 199 -10.48 -11.68 -2.32
C LEU A 199 -10.01 -10.38 -1.63
N LYS A 200 -9.17 -10.45 -0.60
CA LYS A 200 -8.65 -9.26 0.09
C LYS A 200 -7.51 -8.55 -0.66
N ASN A 201 -7.01 -9.13 -1.75
CA ASN A 201 -5.98 -8.50 -2.58
C ASN A 201 -6.58 -7.59 -3.65
N PHE A 202 -7.90 -7.62 -3.81
CA PHE A 202 -8.64 -6.73 -4.70
C PHE A 202 -9.53 -5.82 -3.88
N SER A 203 -9.64 -4.57 -4.29
CA SER A 203 -10.50 -3.59 -3.65
C SER A 203 -11.13 -2.66 -4.68
N LEU A 204 -12.30 -2.12 -4.36
CA LEU A 204 -12.83 -0.94 -5.03
C LEU A 204 -12.53 0.29 -4.17
N ILE A 205 -12.22 1.39 -4.84
CA ILE A 205 -11.92 2.68 -4.21
C ILE A 205 -12.78 3.77 -4.85
N GLU A 206 -13.22 4.74 -4.07
CA GLU A 206 -13.88 5.94 -4.59
C GLU A 206 -12.98 6.67 -5.60
N THR A 207 -13.59 7.20 -6.66
CA THR A 207 -12.87 7.99 -7.66
C THR A 207 -12.51 9.39 -7.16
N SER A 208 -13.26 9.91 -6.19
CA SER A 208 -13.01 11.17 -5.47
C SER A 208 -13.76 11.15 -4.14
N SER A 209 -13.33 11.95 -3.17
CA SER A 209 -13.94 12.03 -1.84
C SER A 209 -15.44 12.37 -1.94
N GLY A 210 -16.27 11.56 -1.28
CA GLY A 210 -17.73 11.69 -1.28
C GLY A 210 -18.41 11.32 -2.61
N SER A 211 -17.68 10.72 -3.55
CA SER A 211 -18.24 10.23 -4.80
C SER A 211 -19.02 8.94 -4.57
N SER A 212 -20.12 8.75 -5.32
CA SER A 212 -20.78 7.45 -5.42
C SER A 212 -20.18 6.55 -6.51
N GLN A 213 -19.07 6.96 -7.12
CA GLN A 213 -18.41 6.23 -8.19
C GLN A 213 -17.18 5.48 -7.64
N TYR A 214 -17.08 4.21 -7.97
CA TYR A 214 -16.01 3.33 -7.55
C TYR A 214 -15.26 2.74 -8.75
N MET A 215 -13.99 2.46 -8.55
CA MET A 215 -13.14 1.82 -9.55
C MET A 215 -12.26 0.75 -8.89
N LEU A 216 -11.74 -0.20 -9.66
CA LEU A 216 -10.75 -1.15 -9.18
C LEU A 216 -9.52 -0.39 -8.70
N SER A 217 -9.14 -0.62 -7.45
CA SER A 217 -7.96 -0.01 -6.82
C SER A 217 -6.68 -0.50 -7.52
N PRO A 218 -5.68 0.38 -7.73
CA PRO A 218 -4.37 -0.01 -8.23
C PRO A 218 -3.70 -1.11 -7.44
#